data_3c69abc6701e7598a0647ec42a116fce
#
_entry.id   3c69abc6701e7598a0647ec42a116fce
#
_cell.length_a   1.000
_cell.length_b   1.000
_cell.length_c   1.000
_cell.angle_alpha   90.00
_cell.angle_beta   90.00
_cell.angle_gamma   90.00
#
_symmetry.space_group_name_H-M   'P 1'
#
loop_
_entity.id
_entity.type
_entity.pdbx_description
1 polymer ?
#
loop_
_entity_poly.entity_id
_entity_poly.type
_entity_poly.pdbx_seq_one_letter_code
_entity_poly.pdbx_strand_id
1 'polypeptide(L)'
;MKNEKVNVGIVLAGGRSSRFGEPKAFFQDEVTGKTWVELTVSKLLPLCEMVFVSANHENYSKLVTLFDAEPTIEIIPDQTAFSDFGPLGGIYAVMKAAADYQKANFLVLPVDMPFLTSKEIGRLAEYPNHYAKTKRGDHYLVANLPYAREILQSLLHEEEHRVRALLEKCNTKPLIFENEATFRNINHQNELF
;
A
#
# COMPACT_ATOMS: atom_id res chain seq x y z
N MET A 1 -4.66 27.67 13.52
CA MET A 1 -4.48 26.92 12.27
C MET A 1 -4.22 25.48 12.67
N LYS A 2 -5.12 24.52 12.35
CA LYS A 2 -4.81 23.09 12.46
C LYS A 2 -3.68 22.85 11.46
N ASN A 3 -2.52 22.39 11.92
CA ASN A 3 -1.51 21.79 11.07
C ASN A 3 -2.15 20.52 10.49
N GLU A 4 -2.80 20.63 9.35
CA GLU A 4 -3.28 19.44 8.63
C GLU A 4 -2.03 18.66 8.22
N LYS A 5 -1.87 17.49 8.82
CA LYS A 5 -0.78 16.60 8.43
C LYS A 5 -1.01 16.18 6.99
N VAL A 6 0.01 16.33 6.18
CA VAL A 6 0.04 15.85 4.80
C VAL A 6 -0.09 14.32 4.78
N ASN A 7 -0.89 13.79 3.87
CA ASN A 7 -0.91 12.36 3.59
C ASN A 7 -0.02 12.05 2.38
N VAL A 8 0.66 10.92 2.46
CA VAL A 8 1.46 10.32 1.39
C VAL A 8 0.94 8.92 1.13
N GLY A 9 0.76 8.55 -0.13
CA GLY A 9 0.28 7.23 -0.52
C GLY A 9 1.42 6.23 -0.67
N ILE A 10 1.22 4.99 -0.24
CA ILE A 10 2.06 3.83 -0.56
C ILE A 10 1.19 2.76 -1.21
N VAL A 11 1.48 2.45 -2.47
CA VAL A 11 0.86 1.32 -3.18
C VAL A 11 1.84 0.17 -3.24
N LEU A 12 1.44 -0.99 -2.72
CA LEU A 12 2.28 -2.20 -2.73
C LEU A 12 1.97 -3.03 -3.98
N ALA A 13 2.82 -2.91 -5.01
CA ALA A 13 2.69 -3.59 -6.29
C ALA A 13 3.75 -4.68 -6.53
N GLY A 14 4.63 -4.93 -5.55
CA GLY A 14 5.79 -5.83 -5.67
C GLY A 14 5.52 -7.33 -5.43
N GLY A 15 4.28 -7.75 -5.14
CA GLY A 15 3.97 -9.14 -4.79
C GLY A 15 4.26 -10.16 -5.91
N ARG A 16 4.81 -11.33 -5.55
CA ARG A 16 4.96 -12.49 -6.46
C ARG A 16 3.58 -13.12 -6.70
N SER A 17 2.87 -12.72 -7.74
CA SER A 17 1.51 -13.19 -8.08
C SER A 17 1.47 -14.64 -8.61
N SER A 18 2.30 -15.54 -8.07
CA SER A 18 2.51 -16.91 -8.59
C SER A 18 1.25 -17.77 -8.71
N ARG A 19 0.22 -17.48 -7.91
CA ARG A 19 -1.07 -18.20 -7.94
C ARG A 19 -2.12 -17.54 -8.83
N PHE A 20 -1.88 -16.31 -9.25
CA PHE A 20 -2.80 -15.52 -10.05
C PHE A 20 -2.58 -15.71 -11.57
N GLY A 21 -1.40 -16.23 -11.96
CA GLY A 21 -1.03 -16.48 -13.36
C GLY A 21 -0.33 -15.32 -14.04
N GLU A 22 -0.54 -14.10 -13.57
CA GLU A 22 0.09 -12.87 -14.03
C GLU A 22 0.30 -11.88 -12.86
N PRO A 23 1.14 -10.85 -13.01
CA PRO A 23 1.32 -9.85 -11.96
C PRO A 23 0.01 -9.09 -11.70
N LYS A 24 -0.58 -9.25 -10.51
CA LYS A 24 -1.87 -8.64 -10.12
C LYS A 24 -1.93 -7.13 -10.38
N ALA A 25 -0.80 -6.45 -10.25
CA ALA A 25 -0.73 -5.01 -10.49
C ALA A 25 -1.23 -4.61 -11.89
N PHE A 26 -1.02 -5.45 -12.90
CA PHE A 26 -1.37 -5.19 -14.30
C PHE A 26 -2.65 -5.89 -14.76
N PHE A 27 -3.33 -6.62 -13.87
CA PHE A 27 -4.62 -7.20 -14.20
C PHE A 27 -5.63 -6.09 -14.48
N GLN A 28 -6.32 -6.19 -15.62
CA GLN A 28 -7.30 -5.19 -16.05
C GLN A 28 -8.67 -5.45 -15.44
N ASP A 29 -9.23 -4.42 -14.86
CA ASP A 29 -10.63 -4.40 -14.45
C ASP A 29 -11.53 -4.28 -15.68
N GLU A 30 -12.43 -5.24 -15.87
CA GLU A 30 -13.28 -5.34 -17.07
C GLU A 30 -14.24 -4.16 -17.24
N VAL A 31 -14.62 -3.50 -16.14
CA VAL A 31 -15.58 -2.40 -16.16
C VAL A 31 -14.91 -1.09 -16.57
N THR A 32 -13.74 -0.83 -16.01
CA THR A 32 -13.04 0.46 -16.20
C THR A 32 -11.94 0.39 -17.27
N GLY A 33 -11.49 -0.81 -17.64
CA GLY A 33 -10.33 -1.03 -18.50
C GLY A 33 -8.99 -0.63 -17.89
N LYS A 34 -8.97 -0.18 -16.63
CA LYS A 34 -7.76 0.19 -15.91
C LYS A 34 -7.14 -1.01 -15.22
N THR A 35 -5.84 -0.98 -15.06
CA THR A 35 -5.13 -1.96 -14.24
C THR A 35 -5.40 -1.74 -12.75
N TRP A 36 -5.24 -2.80 -11.94
CA TRP A 36 -5.47 -2.69 -10.49
C TRP A 36 -4.53 -1.68 -9.82
N VAL A 37 -3.30 -1.54 -10.30
CA VAL A 37 -2.41 -0.50 -9.78
C VAL A 37 -2.91 0.90 -10.11
N GLU A 38 -3.41 1.15 -11.34
CA GLU A 38 -4.02 2.43 -11.71
C GLU A 38 -5.27 2.73 -10.87
N LEU A 39 -6.12 1.73 -10.63
CA LEU A 39 -7.29 1.87 -9.75
C LEU A 39 -6.87 2.23 -8.31
N THR A 40 -5.85 1.56 -7.77
CA THR A 40 -5.39 1.81 -6.41
C THR A 40 -4.77 3.21 -6.28
N VAL A 41 -3.93 3.60 -7.23
CA VAL A 41 -3.33 4.93 -7.30
C VAL A 41 -4.41 6.01 -7.42
N SER A 42 -5.38 5.84 -8.33
CA SER A 42 -6.46 6.82 -8.55
C SER A 42 -7.31 7.10 -7.32
N LYS A 43 -7.39 6.16 -6.37
CA LYS A 43 -8.10 6.32 -5.10
C LYS A 43 -7.27 7.11 -4.07
N LEU A 44 -5.94 7.09 -4.18
CA LEU A 44 -5.04 7.82 -3.27
C LEU A 44 -4.74 9.24 -3.72
N LEU A 45 -4.66 9.51 -5.02
CA LEU A 45 -4.32 10.82 -5.56
C LEU A 45 -5.15 11.99 -4.99
N PRO A 46 -6.47 11.88 -4.77
CA PRO A 46 -7.26 12.97 -4.17
C PRO A 46 -6.97 13.22 -2.68
N LEU A 47 -6.29 12.29 -2.01
CA LEU A 47 -6.07 12.28 -0.56
C LEU A 47 -4.61 12.53 -0.17
N CYS A 48 -3.69 12.45 -1.14
CA CYS A 48 -2.24 12.45 -0.90
C CYS A 48 -1.55 13.51 -1.74
N GLU A 49 -0.51 14.13 -1.18
CA GLU A 49 0.36 15.06 -1.90
C GLU A 49 1.25 14.32 -2.91
N MET A 50 1.70 13.13 -2.56
CA MET A 50 2.53 12.24 -3.37
C MET A 50 2.06 10.79 -3.19
N VAL A 51 2.13 9.99 -4.23
CA VAL A 51 1.89 8.55 -4.20
C VAL A 51 3.16 7.82 -4.64
N PHE A 52 3.67 6.97 -3.76
CA PHE A 52 4.79 6.09 -4.06
C PHE A 52 4.26 4.68 -4.37
N VAL A 53 4.75 4.09 -5.45
CA VAL A 53 4.41 2.70 -5.82
C VAL A 53 5.63 1.83 -5.60
N SER A 54 5.58 0.94 -4.61
CA SER A 54 6.63 -0.07 -4.38
C SER A 54 6.55 -1.15 -5.45
N ALA A 55 7.64 -1.40 -6.13
CA ALA A 55 7.75 -2.31 -7.26
C ALA A 55 8.86 -3.35 -7.04
N ASN A 56 8.59 -4.62 -7.34
CA ASN A 56 9.65 -5.60 -7.48
C ASN A 56 10.42 -5.36 -8.80
N HIS A 57 11.55 -6.05 -8.95
CA HIS A 57 12.41 -5.90 -10.14
C HIS A 57 11.67 -6.19 -11.46
N GLU A 58 10.74 -7.15 -11.48
CA GLU A 58 10.01 -7.55 -12.68
C GLU A 58 8.99 -6.50 -13.13
N ASN A 59 8.37 -5.81 -12.16
CA ASN A 59 7.30 -4.83 -12.41
C ASN A 59 7.82 -3.41 -12.63
N TYR A 60 9.03 -3.09 -12.17
CA TYR A 60 9.55 -1.73 -12.09
C TYR A 60 9.46 -0.96 -13.41
N SER A 61 10.07 -1.49 -14.48
CA SER A 61 10.12 -0.80 -15.77
C SER A 61 8.73 -0.54 -16.37
N LYS A 62 7.79 -1.50 -16.20
CA LYS A 62 6.41 -1.34 -16.66
C LYS A 62 5.67 -0.26 -15.88
N LEU A 63 5.87 -0.19 -14.55
CA LEU A 63 5.25 0.82 -13.70
C LEU A 63 5.79 2.22 -14.00
N VAL A 64 7.11 2.36 -14.22
CA VAL A 64 7.71 3.62 -14.65
C VAL A 64 7.07 4.11 -15.96
N THR A 65 6.95 3.23 -16.97
CA THR A 65 6.30 3.59 -18.24
C THR A 65 4.82 3.94 -18.07
N LEU A 66 4.10 3.23 -17.20
CA LEU A 66 2.67 3.44 -16.97
C LEU A 66 2.36 4.81 -16.35
N PHE A 67 3.25 5.31 -15.49
CA PHE A 67 3.04 6.55 -14.73
C PHE A 67 4.00 7.68 -15.12
N ASP A 68 4.70 7.59 -16.25
CA ASP A 68 5.73 8.56 -16.71
C ASP A 68 5.21 10.00 -16.78
N ALA A 69 3.94 10.18 -17.12
CA ALA A 69 3.31 11.51 -17.26
C ALA A 69 2.76 12.11 -15.94
N GLU A 70 2.84 11.38 -14.82
CA GLU A 70 2.19 11.77 -13.56
C GLU A 70 3.21 12.24 -12.51
N PRO A 71 3.47 13.55 -12.38
CA PRO A 71 4.54 14.08 -11.52
C PRO A 71 4.31 13.86 -10.01
N THR A 72 3.10 13.49 -9.61
CA THR A 72 2.72 13.17 -8.22
C THR A 72 2.84 11.68 -7.90
N ILE A 73 3.40 10.89 -8.83
CA ILE A 73 3.61 9.44 -8.65
C ILE A 73 5.09 9.15 -8.81
N GLU A 74 5.66 8.41 -7.86
CA GLU A 74 7.04 7.94 -7.92
C GLU A 74 7.10 6.42 -7.74
N ILE A 75 7.85 5.75 -8.61
CA ILE A 75 8.01 4.30 -8.57
C ILE A 75 9.29 3.97 -7.81
N ILE A 76 9.18 3.23 -6.72
CA ILE A 76 10.29 2.87 -5.86
C ILE A 76 10.60 1.37 -6.02
N PRO A 77 11.79 1.01 -6.48
CA PRO A 77 12.19 -0.39 -6.57
C PRO A 77 12.47 -0.97 -5.18
N ASP A 78 12.13 -2.25 -5.00
CA ASP A 78 12.51 -2.99 -3.81
C ASP A 78 14.05 -2.97 -3.64
N GLN A 79 14.51 -2.79 -2.41
CA GLN A 79 15.93 -2.86 -2.13
C GLN A 79 16.40 -4.31 -2.17
N THR A 80 17.50 -4.57 -2.91
CA THR A 80 18.03 -5.92 -3.10
C THR A 80 18.25 -6.67 -1.80
N ALA A 81 18.73 -6.00 -0.76
CA ALA A 81 18.97 -6.59 0.56
C ALA A 81 17.68 -7.04 1.27
N PHE A 82 16.51 -6.52 0.88
CA PHE A 82 15.23 -6.74 1.55
C PHE A 82 14.12 -7.14 0.57
N SER A 83 14.45 -7.58 -0.63
CA SER A 83 13.48 -7.97 -1.67
C SER A 83 12.60 -9.17 -1.26
N ASP A 84 13.10 -10.05 -0.39
CA ASP A 84 12.36 -11.23 0.07
C ASP A 84 11.53 -10.99 1.34
N PHE A 85 11.55 -9.76 1.88
CA PHE A 85 10.78 -9.39 3.07
C PHE A 85 9.33 -8.98 2.78
N GLY A 86 8.87 -9.19 1.53
CA GLY A 86 7.49 -8.93 1.13
C GLY A 86 7.05 -7.49 1.43
N PRO A 87 5.85 -7.29 2.01
CA PRO A 87 5.32 -5.94 2.23
C PRO A 87 6.19 -5.03 3.10
N LEU A 88 6.91 -5.56 4.09
CA LEU A 88 7.79 -4.75 4.94
C LEU A 88 8.95 -4.18 4.16
N GLY A 89 9.57 -4.95 3.25
CA GLY A 89 10.62 -4.49 2.36
C GLY A 89 10.15 -3.33 1.46
N GLY A 90 8.97 -3.47 0.87
CA GLY A 90 8.36 -2.44 0.04
C GLY A 90 8.03 -1.15 0.80
N ILE A 91 7.42 -1.24 2.00
CA ILE A 91 7.13 -0.08 2.85
C ILE A 91 8.43 0.61 3.27
N TYR A 92 9.47 -0.16 3.63
CA TYR A 92 10.77 0.38 3.99
C TYR A 92 11.42 1.13 2.83
N ALA A 93 11.42 0.55 1.62
CA ALA A 93 11.99 1.18 0.44
C ALA A 93 11.35 2.54 0.17
N VAL A 94 10.01 2.61 0.25
CA VAL A 94 9.26 3.86 0.09
C VAL A 94 9.59 4.84 1.21
N MET A 95 9.52 4.46 2.49
CA MET A 95 9.79 5.38 3.60
C MET A 95 11.24 5.89 3.60
N LYS A 96 12.16 5.13 3.04
CA LYS A 96 13.54 5.58 2.84
C LYS A 96 13.64 6.63 1.74
N ALA A 97 12.94 6.46 0.62
CA ALA A 97 12.87 7.43 -0.48
C ALA A 97 12.13 8.71 -0.05
N ALA A 98 11.03 8.55 0.71
CA ALA A 98 10.18 9.63 1.20
C ALA A 98 10.73 10.33 2.46
N ALA A 99 12.07 10.52 2.57
CA ALA A 99 12.71 11.11 3.74
C ALA A 99 12.27 12.56 4.02
N ASP A 100 11.82 13.29 3.02
CA ASP A 100 11.30 14.65 3.18
C ASP A 100 9.90 14.70 3.82
N TYR A 101 9.20 13.56 3.88
CA TYR A 101 7.85 13.41 4.41
C TYR A 101 7.79 12.84 5.84
N GLN A 102 8.82 13.02 6.67
CA GLN A 102 8.88 12.43 8.03
C GLN A 102 7.74 12.83 8.96
N LYS A 103 7.06 13.94 8.67
CA LYS A 103 5.91 14.42 9.45
C LYS A 103 4.56 14.03 8.85
N ALA A 104 4.57 13.40 7.68
CA ALA A 104 3.36 12.96 6.99
C ALA A 104 2.75 11.70 7.61
N ASN A 105 1.50 11.44 7.25
CA ASN A 105 0.85 10.15 7.45
C ASN A 105 0.96 9.35 6.15
N PHE A 106 1.19 8.05 6.24
CA PHE A 106 1.37 7.17 5.10
C PHE A 106 0.16 6.24 4.92
N LEU A 107 -0.65 6.51 3.91
CA LEU A 107 -1.76 5.64 3.51
C LEU A 107 -1.23 4.47 2.70
N VAL A 108 -1.19 3.30 3.30
CA VAL A 108 -0.69 2.06 2.69
C VAL A 108 -1.86 1.27 2.12
N LEU A 109 -1.79 0.89 0.85
CA LEU A 109 -2.76 0.04 0.17
C LEU A 109 -2.07 -1.04 -0.66
N PRO A 110 -2.54 -2.30 -0.63
CA PRO A 110 -2.11 -3.34 -1.55
C PRO A 110 -2.96 -3.28 -2.84
N VAL A 111 -2.39 -3.74 -3.97
CA VAL A 111 -3.11 -3.78 -5.26
C VAL A 111 -4.16 -4.89 -5.35
N ASP A 112 -4.10 -5.90 -4.48
CA ASP A 112 -4.95 -7.09 -4.53
C ASP A 112 -6.31 -6.94 -3.78
N MET A 113 -6.66 -5.70 -3.44
CA MET A 113 -7.98 -5.33 -2.87
C MET A 113 -8.71 -4.36 -3.82
N PRO A 114 -9.08 -4.78 -5.04
CA PRO A 114 -9.63 -3.88 -6.07
C PRO A 114 -10.97 -3.26 -5.67
N PHE A 115 -11.73 -3.90 -4.78
CA PHE A 115 -13.05 -3.45 -4.35
C PHE A 115 -13.03 -2.38 -3.24
N LEU A 116 -11.86 -2.06 -2.65
CA LEU A 116 -11.75 -0.93 -1.73
C LEU A 116 -12.22 0.35 -2.44
N THR A 117 -13.10 1.11 -1.79
CA THR A 117 -13.63 2.35 -2.35
C THR A 117 -12.93 3.58 -1.78
N SER A 118 -13.05 4.71 -2.48
CA SER A 118 -12.55 6.00 -2.00
C SER A 118 -13.19 6.41 -0.66
N LYS A 119 -14.39 5.91 -0.34
CA LYS A 119 -15.07 6.17 0.95
C LYS A 119 -14.32 5.53 2.12
N GLU A 120 -13.97 4.23 2.01
CA GLU A 120 -13.22 3.55 3.07
C GLU A 120 -11.82 4.15 3.23
N ILE A 121 -11.14 4.46 2.11
CA ILE A 121 -9.81 5.05 2.14
C ILE A 121 -9.86 6.47 2.71
N GLY A 122 -10.84 7.30 2.32
CA GLY A 122 -11.04 8.65 2.86
C GLY A 122 -11.28 8.61 4.38
N ARG A 123 -12.13 7.67 4.85
CA ARG A 123 -12.31 7.47 6.28
C ARG A 123 -11.01 7.07 6.99
N LEU A 124 -10.21 6.17 6.41
CA LEU A 124 -8.92 5.76 7.00
C LEU A 124 -7.94 6.95 7.05
N ALA A 125 -7.96 7.84 6.06
CA ALA A 125 -7.12 9.03 6.03
C ALA A 125 -7.38 10.01 7.19
N GLU A 126 -8.61 10.05 7.70
CA GLU A 126 -8.99 10.88 8.86
C GLU A 126 -8.46 10.33 10.19
N TYR A 127 -7.99 9.07 10.22
CA TYR A 127 -7.54 8.39 11.44
C TYR A 127 -6.04 8.04 11.35
N PRO A 128 -5.13 8.95 11.72
CA PRO A 128 -3.69 8.66 11.76
C PRO A 128 -3.37 7.50 12.70
N ASN A 129 -2.38 6.70 12.30
CA ASN A 129 -1.90 5.53 13.04
C ASN A 129 -3.00 4.50 13.32
N HIS A 130 -3.79 4.17 12.28
CA HIS A 130 -4.80 3.12 12.31
C HIS A 130 -4.65 2.17 11.12
N TYR A 131 -5.07 0.91 11.31
CA TYR A 131 -5.24 -0.06 10.23
C TYR A 131 -6.70 -0.52 10.15
N ALA A 132 -7.13 -0.96 8.99
CA ALA A 132 -8.51 -1.38 8.79
C ALA A 132 -8.77 -2.77 9.39
N LYS A 133 -9.89 -2.90 10.09
CA LYS A 133 -10.41 -4.16 10.63
C LYS A 133 -11.88 -4.33 10.26
N THR A 134 -12.27 -5.54 9.89
CA THR A 134 -13.66 -5.95 9.69
C THR A 134 -14.02 -7.07 10.65
N LYS A 135 -15.27 -7.52 10.65
CA LYS A 135 -15.67 -8.70 11.43
C LYS A 135 -14.95 -9.97 10.99
N ARG A 136 -14.53 -10.06 9.72
CA ARG A 136 -13.80 -11.20 9.17
C ARG A 136 -12.32 -11.24 9.51
N GLY A 137 -11.73 -10.10 9.88
CA GLY A 137 -10.32 -10.06 10.25
C GLY A 137 -9.66 -8.71 10.15
N ASP A 138 -8.36 -8.74 10.36
CA ASP A 138 -7.47 -7.60 10.32
C ASP A 138 -6.88 -7.42 8.91
N HIS A 139 -6.94 -6.21 8.37
CA HIS A 139 -6.40 -5.85 7.05
C HIS A 139 -5.15 -4.97 7.24
N TYR A 140 -4.07 -5.58 7.71
CA TYR A 140 -2.84 -4.90 8.15
C TYR A 140 -2.17 -4.04 7.07
N LEU A 141 -2.39 -4.34 5.78
CA LEU A 141 -1.86 -3.56 4.65
C LEU A 141 -2.80 -2.44 4.20
N VAL A 142 -3.99 -2.30 4.79
CA VAL A 142 -4.87 -1.15 4.60
C VAL A 142 -4.72 -0.30 5.86
N ALA A 143 -3.74 0.61 5.84
CA ALA A 143 -3.32 1.31 7.05
C ALA A 143 -2.94 2.77 6.77
N ASN A 144 -3.07 3.60 7.80
CA ASN A 144 -2.57 4.96 7.86
C ASN A 144 -1.47 5.01 8.92
N LEU A 145 -0.23 4.96 8.51
CA LEU A 145 0.94 4.78 9.38
C LEU A 145 1.68 6.10 9.61
N PRO A 146 2.33 6.28 10.75
CA PRO A 146 3.35 7.32 10.91
C PRO A 146 4.60 6.95 10.08
N TYR A 147 5.48 7.93 9.86
CA TYR A 147 6.82 7.63 9.36
C TYR A 147 7.56 6.71 10.34
N ALA A 148 7.96 5.53 9.87
CA ALA A 148 8.49 4.46 10.71
C ALA A 148 9.75 3.79 10.14
N ARG A 149 10.56 4.55 9.37
CA ARG A 149 11.75 4.02 8.67
C ARG A 149 12.70 3.27 9.60
N GLU A 150 12.99 3.84 10.79
CA GLU A 150 13.95 3.24 11.72
C GLU A 150 13.40 1.95 12.36
N ILE A 151 12.09 1.93 12.67
CA ILE A 151 11.40 0.73 13.17
C ILE A 151 11.44 -0.37 12.09
N LEU A 152 11.14 -0.03 10.83
CA LEU A 152 11.20 -0.97 9.72
C LEU A 152 12.62 -1.51 9.54
N GLN A 153 13.64 -0.65 9.58
CA GLN A 153 15.03 -1.07 9.46
C GLN A 153 15.43 -2.06 10.56
N SER A 154 15.02 -1.81 11.81
CA SER A 154 15.27 -2.75 12.93
C SER A 154 14.59 -4.09 12.67
N LEU A 155 13.30 -4.10 12.30
CA LEU A 155 12.56 -5.33 12.01
C LEU A 155 13.20 -6.15 10.89
N LEU A 156 13.64 -5.48 9.80
CA LEU A 156 14.30 -6.16 8.68
C LEU A 156 15.64 -6.78 9.07
N HIS A 157 16.43 -6.13 9.93
CA HIS A 157 17.66 -6.70 10.46
C HIS A 157 17.40 -7.84 11.47
N GLU A 158 16.25 -7.84 12.15
CA GLU A 158 15.79 -8.93 13.03
C GLU A 158 15.16 -10.09 12.24
N GLU A 159 15.22 -10.07 10.90
CA GLU A 159 14.58 -11.03 9.98
C GLU A 159 13.06 -11.18 10.20
N GLU A 160 12.40 -10.11 10.65
CA GLU A 160 10.95 -10.11 10.83
C GLU A 160 10.23 -9.83 9.50
N HIS A 161 9.26 -10.68 9.14
CA HIS A 161 8.49 -10.59 7.89
C HIS A 161 7.03 -10.17 8.09
N ARG A 162 6.56 -10.13 9.34
CA ARG A 162 5.14 -9.89 9.64
C ARG A 162 4.82 -8.40 9.75
N VAL A 163 3.91 -7.95 8.92
CA VAL A 163 3.38 -6.57 8.99
C VAL A 163 2.82 -6.24 10.37
N ARG A 164 2.22 -7.24 11.04
CA ARG A 164 1.70 -7.09 12.41
C ARG A 164 2.76 -6.59 13.38
N ALA A 165 4.01 -7.04 13.27
CA ALA A 165 5.10 -6.60 14.14
C ALA A 165 5.40 -5.09 13.98
N LEU A 166 5.33 -4.57 12.73
CA LEU A 166 5.42 -3.13 12.47
C LEU A 166 4.29 -2.38 13.19
N LEU A 167 3.04 -2.84 13.04
CA LEU A 167 1.88 -2.19 13.63
C LEU A 167 1.96 -2.17 15.17
N GLU A 168 2.41 -3.26 15.78
CA GLU A 168 2.63 -3.36 17.22
C GLU A 168 3.73 -2.39 17.69
N LYS A 169 4.89 -2.32 17.00
CA LYS A 169 5.97 -1.38 17.32
C LYS A 169 5.55 0.09 17.13
N CYS A 170 4.67 0.39 16.19
CA CYS A 170 4.10 1.71 15.97
C CYS A 170 2.91 2.04 16.90
N ASN A 171 2.44 1.10 17.72
CA ASN A 171 1.20 1.22 18.51
C ASN A 171 -0.02 1.56 17.64
N THR A 172 -0.08 1.01 16.44
CA THR A 172 -1.17 1.23 15.46
C THR A 172 -2.46 0.57 15.95
N LYS A 173 -3.57 1.28 15.90
CA LYS A 173 -4.87 0.83 16.43
C LYS A 173 -5.78 0.32 15.30
N PRO A 174 -6.70 -0.61 15.57
CA PRO A 174 -7.69 -1.01 14.58
C PRO A 174 -8.77 0.07 14.40
N LEU A 175 -9.13 0.36 13.16
CA LEU A 175 -10.31 1.12 12.78
C LEU A 175 -11.35 0.16 12.19
N ILE A 176 -12.53 0.09 12.80
CA ILE A 176 -13.55 -0.88 12.43
C ILE A 176 -14.34 -0.42 11.20
N PHE A 177 -14.46 -1.30 10.21
CA PHE A 177 -15.28 -1.13 9.02
C PHE A 177 -16.38 -2.20 8.98
N GLU A 178 -17.59 -1.78 8.63
CA GLU A 178 -18.75 -2.68 8.59
C GLU A 178 -18.92 -3.36 7.24
N ASN A 179 -18.52 -2.70 6.15
CA ASN A 179 -18.64 -3.22 4.79
C ASN A 179 -17.49 -4.20 4.46
N GLU A 180 -17.68 -5.46 4.79
CA GLU A 180 -16.68 -6.51 4.55
C GLU A 180 -16.42 -6.80 3.07
N ALA A 181 -17.41 -6.56 2.20
CA ALA A 181 -17.30 -6.89 0.78
C ALA A 181 -16.22 -6.08 0.08
N THR A 182 -15.99 -4.84 0.50
CA THR A 182 -14.96 -3.97 -0.08
C THR A 182 -13.54 -4.37 0.34
N PHE A 183 -13.39 -5.13 1.40
CA PHE A 183 -12.08 -5.60 1.92
C PHE A 183 -11.70 -7.01 1.44
N ARG A 184 -12.30 -7.48 0.34
CA ARG A 184 -11.93 -8.77 -0.25
C ARG A 184 -10.55 -8.66 -0.90
N ASN A 185 -9.63 -9.50 -0.44
CA ASN A 185 -8.35 -9.75 -1.10
C ASN A 185 -8.57 -10.82 -2.18
N ILE A 186 -8.16 -10.55 -3.41
CA ILE A 186 -8.29 -11.46 -4.55
C ILE A 186 -6.95 -12.14 -4.79
N ASN A 187 -6.89 -13.43 -4.51
CA ASN A 187 -5.70 -14.26 -4.68
C ASN A 187 -5.73 -15.12 -5.94
N HIS A 188 -6.91 -15.41 -6.45
CA HIS A 188 -7.14 -16.20 -7.66
C HIS A 188 -8.15 -15.51 -8.58
N GLN A 189 -7.99 -15.63 -9.90
CA GLN A 189 -8.90 -14.99 -10.88
C GLN A 189 -10.36 -15.47 -10.73
N ASN A 190 -10.59 -16.73 -10.33
CA ASN A 190 -11.93 -17.27 -10.10
C ASN A 190 -12.66 -16.66 -8.87
N GLU A 191 -11.99 -15.86 -8.06
CA GLU A 191 -12.62 -15.12 -6.94
C GLU A 191 -13.28 -13.81 -7.40
N LEU A 192 -13.14 -13.45 -8.68
CA LEU A 192 -13.74 -12.23 -9.26
C LEU A 192 -15.21 -12.44 -9.65
N PHE A 193 -15.65 -13.71 -9.81
CA PHE A 193 -16.98 -14.11 -10.28
C PHE A 193 -17.83 -14.73 -9.19
#